data_5eb2ab6b0b6d8dbf4b606ed4b4f4cdf6
#
_entry.id   5eb2ab6b0b6d8dbf4b606ed4b4f4cdf6
#
_cell.length_a   1.000
_cell.length_b   1.000
_cell.length_c   1.000
_cell.angle_alpha   90.00
_cell.angle_beta   90.00
_cell.angle_gamma   90.00
#
_symmetry.space_group_name_H-M   'P 1'
#
loop_
_entity.id
_entity.type
_entity.pdbx_description
1 polymer ?
#
loop_
_entity_poly.entity_id
_entity_poly.type
_entity_poly.pdbx_seq_one_letter_code
_entity_poly.pdbx_strand_id
1 'polypeptide(L)'
;LLDRAPGNFHILARSKHHDLASEMTNVSHMVNELYIGDPTAMHWIQQRRSQVPVEVEPKITPLNGNVYPTTEFHESYHHHIKLIATKIDGMKVGRRELVTYQMLANSQLAYYDDKVTPEAKFAYDFSPIAVKYTFRSRRWYDYLTSIFAIIGGVFTVVGMLEGVMRRITSGGKGGGGSKKSRNNNNNNIHNPMR
;
A
#
# COMPACT_ATOMS: atom_id res chain seq x y z
N LEU A 1 -12.21 12.95 -21.97
CA LEU A 1 -12.97 12.45 -20.83
C LEU A 1 -13.75 11.25 -21.35
N LEU A 2 -13.25 10.03 -21.08
CA LEU A 2 -14.07 8.84 -21.24
C LEU A 2 -15.18 8.92 -20.21
N ASP A 3 -16.42 8.98 -20.68
CA ASP A 3 -17.57 8.86 -19.80
C ASP A 3 -17.48 7.55 -19.06
N ARG A 4 -17.46 7.61 -17.73
CA ARG A 4 -17.45 6.43 -16.88
C ARG A 4 -18.85 5.85 -16.82
N ALA A 5 -19.26 5.20 -17.91
CA ALA A 5 -20.55 4.55 -18.01
C ALA A 5 -20.39 3.04 -17.78
N PRO A 6 -21.30 2.44 -17.03
CA PRO A 6 -21.38 0.97 -16.95
C PRO A 6 -21.68 0.40 -18.33
N GLY A 7 -21.21 -0.83 -18.56
CA GLY A 7 -21.43 -1.49 -19.83
C GLY A 7 -21.34 -2.99 -19.71
N ASN A 8 -21.63 -3.66 -20.80
CA ASN A 8 -21.47 -5.09 -20.92
C ASN A 8 -21.04 -5.48 -22.33
N PHE A 9 -20.42 -6.62 -22.47
CA PHE A 9 -20.19 -7.29 -23.73
C PHE A 9 -20.48 -8.78 -23.57
N HIS A 10 -20.90 -9.40 -24.65
CA HIS A 10 -21.34 -10.79 -24.69
C HIS A 10 -20.55 -11.55 -25.73
N ILE A 11 -20.21 -12.78 -25.43
CA ILE A 11 -19.63 -13.73 -26.37
C ILE A 11 -20.72 -14.78 -26.65
N LEU A 12 -21.22 -14.74 -27.84
CA LEU A 12 -22.29 -15.64 -28.32
C LEU A 12 -21.71 -16.67 -29.30
N ALA A 13 -22.04 -17.91 -29.10
CA ALA A 13 -21.84 -18.94 -30.11
C ALA A 13 -22.92 -18.77 -31.17
N ARG A 14 -22.60 -18.09 -32.28
CA ARG A 14 -23.54 -17.85 -33.40
C ARG A 14 -22.95 -18.31 -34.70
N SER A 15 -23.71 -19.13 -35.47
CA SER A 15 -23.38 -19.51 -36.83
C SER A 15 -24.19 -18.68 -37.82
N LYS A 16 -23.56 -18.29 -38.95
CA LYS A 16 -24.26 -17.61 -40.05
C LYS A 16 -24.99 -18.57 -40.98
N HIS A 17 -24.64 -19.87 -40.97
CA HIS A 17 -25.05 -20.83 -41.94
C HIS A 17 -25.72 -22.08 -41.37
N HIS A 18 -25.73 -22.23 -40.05
CA HIS A 18 -26.35 -23.36 -39.38
C HIS A 18 -27.13 -22.87 -38.17
N ASP A 19 -28.34 -23.42 -38.02
CA ASP A 19 -29.08 -23.27 -36.77
C ASP A 19 -28.38 -24.09 -35.71
N LEU A 20 -27.78 -23.39 -34.77
CA LEU A 20 -27.22 -24.04 -33.60
C LEU A 20 -28.38 -24.40 -32.68
N ALA A 21 -28.53 -25.68 -32.41
CA ALA A 21 -29.43 -26.13 -31.36
C ALA A 21 -28.90 -25.52 -30.05
N SER A 22 -29.71 -24.73 -29.37
CA SER A 22 -29.39 -24.13 -28.08
C SER A 22 -28.93 -25.16 -27.05
N GLU A 23 -29.47 -26.36 -27.18
CA GLU A 23 -29.19 -27.53 -26.33
C GLU A 23 -27.76 -28.07 -26.48
N MET A 24 -27.08 -27.82 -27.60
CA MET A 24 -25.71 -28.34 -27.83
C MET A 24 -24.62 -27.30 -27.78
N THR A 25 -24.94 -26.09 -27.32
CA THR A 25 -23.98 -24.99 -27.30
C THR A 25 -23.17 -25.01 -26.02
N ASN A 26 -21.85 -25.20 -26.16
CA ASN A 26 -20.91 -25.10 -25.05
C ASN A 26 -20.18 -23.75 -25.12
N VAL A 27 -20.27 -22.96 -24.05
CA VAL A 27 -19.63 -21.64 -23.91
C VAL A 27 -18.50 -21.67 -22.90
N SER A 28 -17.88 -22.82 -22.68
CA SER A 28 -16.63 -22.90 -21.93
C SER A 28 -15.61 -21.99 -22.56
N HIS A 29 -14.93 -21.21 -21.74
CA HIS A 29 -13.94 -20.25 -22.22
C HIS A 29 -12.79 -20.08 -21.25
N MET A 30 -11.69 -19.56 -21.77
CA MET A 30 -10.54 -19.14 -20.99
C MET A 30 -10.27 -17.65 -21.26
N VAL A 31 -10.07 -16.90 -20.21
CA VAL A 31 -9.68 -15.49 -20.33
C VAL A 31 -8.16 -15.42 -20.39
N ASN A 32 -7.61 -15.29 -21.60
CA ASN A 32 -6.17 -15.16 -21.79
C ASN A 32 -5.66 -13.84 -21.26
N GLU A 33 -6.30 -12.74 -21.66
CA GLU A 33 -5.97 -11.40 -21.21
C GLU A 33 -7.20 -10.51 -21.24
N LEU A 34 -7.48 -9.87 -20.11
CA LEU A 34 -8.47 -8.82 -19.99
C LEU A 34 -7.88 -7.67 -19.23
N TYR A 35 -7.74 -6.54 -19.89
CA TYR A 35 -7.27 -5.29 -19.32
C TYR A 35 -8.22 -4.15 -19.71
N ILE A 36 -8.56 -3.32 -18.75
CA ILE A 36 -9.39 -2.13 -18.94
C ILE A 36 -8.59 -0.92 -18.43
N GLY A 37 -8.22 0.00 -19.34
CA GLY A 37 -7.45 1.16 -19.00
C GLY A 37 -6.61 1.70 -20.16
N ASP A 38 -5.73 2.64 -19.84
CA ASP A 38 -4.78 3.20 -20.80
C ASP A 38 -3.64 2.17 -21.05
N PRO A 39 -3.41 1.72 -22.28
CA PRO A 39 -2.34 0.76 -22.60
C PRO A 39 -0.97 1.28 -22.19
N THR A 40 -0.76 2.60 -22.17
CA THR A 40 0.48 3.21 -21.71
C THR A 40 0.70 2.97 -20.21
N ALA A 41 -0.38 2.98 -19.43
CA ALA A 41 -0.32 2.67 -18.00
C ALA A 41 0.09 1.21 -17.76
N MET A 42 -0.47 0.27 -18.54
CA MET A 42 -0.10 -1.14 -18.44
C MET A 42 1.39 -1.36 -18.79
N HIS A 43 1.86 -0.75 -19.86
CA HIS A 43 3.28 -0.82 -20.23
C HIS A 43 4.20 -0.23 -19.16
N TRP A 44 3.81 0.88 -18.55
CA TRP A 44 4.54 1.47 -17.44
C TRP A 44 4.62 0.52 -16.23
N ILE A 45 3.52 -0.15 -15.89
CA ILE A 45 3.43 -1.13 -14.80
C ILE A 45 4.35 -2.31 -15.07
N GLN A 46 4.33 -2.85 -16.28
CA GLN A 46 5.18 -3.97 -16.68
C GLN A 46 6.67 -3.63 -16.61
N GLN A 47 7.07 -2.42 -17.05
CA GLN A 47 8.46 -1.98 -16.97
C GLN A 47 8.95 -1.68 -15.55
N ARG A 48 8.06 -1.24 -14.66
CA ARG A 48 8.40 -0.78 -13.32
C ARG A 48 7.70 -1.59 -12.22
N ARG A 49 7.67 -2.88 -12.38
CA ARG A 49 7.04 -3.81 -11.44
C ARG A 49 7.47 -3.60 -9.98
N SER A 50 8.73 -3.30 -9.75
CA SER A 50 9.29 -3.03 -8.42
C SER A 50 8.75 -1.74 -7.76
N GLN A 51 8.19 -0.83 -8.55
CA GLN A 51 7.57 0.42 -8.08
C GLN A 51 6.06 0.30 -7.92
N VAL A 52 5.47 -0.82 -8.31
CA VAL A 52 4.04 -1.08 -8.14
C VAL A 52 3.83 -1.78 -6.81
N PRO A 53 2.88 -1.32 -5.98
CA PRO A 53 2.54 -2.04 -4.75
C PRO A 53 2.11 -3.48 -5.07
N VAL A 54 2.64 -4.44 -4.32
CA VAL A 54 2.38 -5.88 -4.52
C VAL A 54 0.88 -6.22 -4.50
N GLU A 55 0.12 -5.43 -3.78
CA GLU A 55 -1.33 -5.61 -3.66
C GLU A 55 -2.12 -5.16 -4.90
N VAL A 56 -1.52 -4.30 -5.73
CA VAL A 56 -2.19 -3.69 -6.89
C VAL A 56 -2.08 -4.56 -8.12
N GLU A 57 -0.91 -5.14 -8.37
CA GLU A 57 -0.61 -5.91 -9.57
C GLU A 57 -1.63 -7.03 -9.85
N PRO A 58 -1.96 -7.94 -8.90
CA PRO A 58 -2.90 -9.02 -9.15
C PRO A 58 -4.34 -8.53 -9.37
N LYS A 59 -4.65 -7.32 -8.93
CA LYS A 59 -5.98 -6.73 -9.09
C LYS A 59 -6.19 -6.00 -10.41
N ILE A 60 -5.14 -5.81 -11.19
CA ILE A 60 -5.27 -5.16 -12.51
C ILE A 60 -5.84 -6.12 -13.55
N THR A 61 -5.46 -7.38 -13.47
CA THR A 61 -5.88 -8.43 -14.40
C THR A 61 -6.32 -9.72 -13.68
N PRO A 62 -7.30 -9.67 -12.79
CA PRO A 62 -7.65 -10.80 -11.92
C PRO A 62 -8.26 -11.99 -12.65
N LEU A 63 -8.76 -11.79 -13.86
CA LEU A 63 -9.36 -12.87 -14.67
C LEU A 63 -8.36 -13.58 -15.58
N ASN A 64 -7.17 -13.03 -15.74
CA ASN A 64 -6.19 -13.58 -16.68
C ASN A 64 -5.76 -14.99 -16.28
N GLY A 65 -5.74 -15.89 -17.28
CA GLY A 65 -5.38 -17.29 -17.13
C GLY A 65 -6.46 -18.18 -16.51
N ASN A 66 -7.61 -17.62 -16.11
CA ASN A 66 -8.70 -18.40 -15.55
C ASN A 66 -9.49 -19.13 -16.64
N VAL A 67 -9.82 -20.38 -16.34
CA VAL A 67 -10.63 -21.24 -17.21
C VAL A 67 -12.00 -21.41 -16.58
N TYR A 68 -13.04 -21.26 -17.40
CA TYR A 68 -14.44 -21.34 -17.00
C TYR A 68 -15.11 -22.47 -17.80
N PRO A 69 -14.99 -23.73 -17.34
CA PRO A 69 -15.61 -24.85 -18.00
C PRO A 69 -17.11 -24.92 -17.66
N THR A 70 -17.93 -25.14 -18.65
CA THR A 70 -19.34 -25.51 -18.48
C THR A 70 -19.47 -27.02 -18.72
N THR A 71 -20.10 -27.73 -17.80
CA THR A 71 -20.21 -29.18 -17.79
C THR A 71 -21.58 -29.66 -18.26
N GLU A 72 -22.58 -28.82 -18.05
CA GLU A 72 -23.97 -29.14 -18.45
C GLU A 72 -24.40 -28.24 -19.61
N PHE A 73 -25.49 -28.65 -20.24
CA PHE A 73 -26.15 -27.85 -21.28
C PHE A 73 -26.79 -26.60 -20.62
N HIS A 74 -26.92 -25.53 -21.39
CA HIS A 74 -27.53 -24.28 -20.97
C HIS A 74 -26.81 -23.53 -19.85
N GLU A 75 -25.59 -23.95 -19.51
CA GLU A 75 -24.74 -23.25 -18.56
C GLU A 75 -23.86 -22.19 -19.23
N SER A 76 -23.66 -21.10 -18.55
CA SER A 76 -22.66 -20.10 -18.91
C SER A 76 -22.15 -19.31 -17.71
N TYR A 77 -21.02 -18.67 -17.85
CA TYR A 77 -20.48 -17.78 -16.82
C TYR A 77 -20.82 -16.33 -17.10
N HIS A 78 -21.35 -15.67 -16.06
CA HIS A 78 -21.52 -14.23 -16.02
C HIS A 78 -20.43 -13.62 -15.14
N HIS A 79 -19.63 -12.75 -15.74
CA HIS A 79 -18.54 -12.04 -15.08
C HIS A 79 -19.00 -10.63 -14.72
N HIS A 80 -19.02 -10.33 -13.42
CA HIS A 80 -19.31 -8.99 -12.92
C HIS A 80 -17.99 -8.34 -12.49
N ILE A 81 -17.63 -7.24 -13.14
CA ILE A 81 -16.34 -6.56 -12.97
C ILE A 81 -16.58 -5.17 -12.44
N LYS A 82 -16.12 -4.89 -11.24
CA LYS A 82 -16.14 -3.54 -10.66
C LYS A 82 -14.77 -2.88 -10.85
N LEU A 83 -14.76 -1.73 -11.52
CA LEU A 83 -13.55 -0.99 -11.87
C LEU A 83 -13.31 0.12 -10.84
N ILE A 84 -12.14 0.10 -10.22
CA ILE A 84 -11.70 1.10 -9.23
C ILE A 84 -10.55 1.89 -9.84
N ALA A 85 -10.76 3.18 -10.07
CA ALA A 85 -9.72 4.05 -10.61
C ALA A 85 -8.54 4.14 -9.65
N THR A 86 -7.34 3.82 -10.14
CA THR A 86 -6.13 3.74 -9.34
C THR A 86 -5.04 4.62 -9.92
N LYS A 87 -4.49 5.48 -9.06
CA LYS A 87 -3.32 6.30 -9.36
C LYS A 87 -2.14 5.83 -8.53
N ILE A 88 -1.00 5.63 -9.17
CA ILE A 88 0.25 5.26 -8.49
C ILE A 88 1.21 6.44 -8.60
N ASP A 89 1.81 6.81 -7.49
CA ASP A 89 2.77 7.90 -7.47
C ASP A 89 3.98 7.59 -8.37
N GLY A 90 4.38 8.59 -9.18
CA GLY A 90 5.41 8.39 -10.20
C GLY A 90 4.92 7.78 -11.53
N MET A 91 3.67 7.32 -11.63
CA MET A 91 3.10 6.81 -12.88
C MET A 91 2.67 7.97 -13.78
N LYS A 92 3.60 8.44 -14.60
CA LYS A 92 3.44 9.62 -15.46
C LYS A 92 4.08 9.43 -16.83
N VAL A 93 3.50 10.08 -17.84
CA VAL A 93 4.12 10.29 -19.15
C VAL A 93 4.22 11.79 -19.39
N GLY A 94 5.43 12.34 -19.31
CA GLY A 94 5.64 13.77 -19.33
C GLY A 94 4.95 14.46 -18.12
N ARG A 95 4.03 15.39 -18.43
CA ARG A 95 3.24 16.08 -17.40
C ARG A 95 1.91 15.41 -17.07
N ARG A 96 1.50 14.38 -17.83
CA ARG A 96 0.22 13.68 -17.67
C ARG A 96 0.36 12.55 -16.66
N GLU A 97 -0.46 12.57 -15.60
CA GLU A 97 -0.64 11.42 -14.71
C GLU A 97 -1.42 10.32 -15.43
N LEU A 98 -0.92 9.11 -15.33
CA LEU A 98 -1.61 7.93 -15.85
C LEU A 98 -2.57 7.38 -14.79
N VAL A 99 -3.66 6.82 -15.25
CA VAL A 99 -4.66 6.16 -14.41
C VAL A 99 -4.80 4.72 -14.90
N THR A 100 -4.70 3.78 -13.98
CA THR A 100 -5.06 2.38 -14.23
C THR A 100 -6.33 2.03 -13.46
N TYR A 101 -6.91 0.88 -13.76
CA TYR A 101 -8.06 0.39 -13.03
C TYR A 101 -7.73 -0.94 -12.35
N GLN A 102 -8.04 -1.03 -11.08
CA GLN A 102 -8.12 -2.30 -10.38
C GLN A 102 -9.49 -2.89 -10.63
N MET A 103 -9.55 -4.17 -10.90
CA MET A 103 -10.76 -4.92 -11.15
C MET A 103 -11.10 -5.78 -9.93
N LEU A 104 -12.32 -5.66 -9.47
CA LEU A 104 -12.92 -6.64 -8.56
C LEU A 104 -13.86 -7.50 -9.39
N ALA A 105 -13.42 -8.71 -9.73
CA ALA A 105 -14.15 -9.61 -10.59
C ALA A 105 -14.84 -10.70 -9.77
N ASN A 106 -16.10 -10.92 -10.07
CA ASN A 106 -16.88 -12.04 -9.57
C ASN A 106 -17.48 -12.79 -10.75
N SER A 107 -17.30 -14.11 -10.80
CA SER A 107 -17.78 -14.96 -11.86
C SER A 107 -18.85 -15.91 -11.29
N GLN A 108 -20.01 -15.91 -11.88
CA GLN A 108 -21.15 -16.71 -11.44
C GLN A 108 -21.63 -17.61 -12.58
N LEU A 109 -21.95 -18.85 -12.25
CA LEU A 109 -22.60 -19.76 -13.16
C LEU A 109 -24.06 -19.35 -13.32
N ALA A 110 -24.53 -19.25 -14.56
CA ALA A 110 -25.90 -18.91 -14.93
C ALA A 110 -26.50 -20.04 -15.77
N TYR A 111 -27.75 -20.32 -15.55
CA TYR A 111 -28.53 -21.31 -16.29
C TYR A 111 -29.52 -20.59 -17.22
N TYR A 112 -29.60 -21.07 -18.45
CA TYR A 112 -30.48 -20.54 -19.46
C TYR A 112 -31.62 -21.52 -19.75
N ASP A 113 -32.74 -20.99 -20.20
CA ASP A 113 -33.86 -21.80 -20.65
C ASP A 113 -33.52 -22.52 -21.94
N ASP A 114 -34.16 -23.67 -22.19
CA ASP A 114 -33.92 -24.55 -23.38
C ASP A 114 -34.00 -23.82 -24.71
N LYS A 115 -34.76 -22.74 -24.79
CA LYS A 115 -34.98 -21.97 -26.02
C LYS A 115 -33.94 -20.85 -26.24
N VAL A 116 -33.07 -20.61 -25.26
CA VAL A 116 -32.12 -19.49 -25.29
C VAL A 116 -30.73 -20.02 -25.40
N THR A 117 -29.99 -19.56 -26.41
CA THR A 117 -28.56 -19.91 -26.54
C THR A 117 -27.77 -19.28 -25.39
N PRO A 118 -27.02 -20.08 -24.63
CA PRO A 118 -26.20 -19.56 -23.55
C PRO A 118 -25.11 -18.62 -24.08
N GLU A 119 -24.80 -17.60 -23.32
CA GLU A 119 -23.80 -16.58 -23.66
C GLU A 119 -22.87 -16.29 -22.49
N ALA A 120 -21.58 -16.14 -22.75
CA ALA A 120 -20.63 -15.63 -21.75
C ALA A 120 -20.77 -14.11 -21.67
N LYS A 121 -21.20 -13.62 -20.51
CA LYS A 121 -21.49 -12.21 -20.27
C LYS A 121 -20.44 -11.57 -19.39
N PHE A 122 -19.91 -10.44 -19.83
CA PHE A 122 -19.00 -9.59 -19.06
C PHE A 122 -19.68 -8.25 -18.82
N ALA A 123 -20.11 -8.00 -17.60
CA ALA A 123 -20.69 -6.74 -17.18
C ALA A 123 -19.67 -5.97 -16.34
N TYR A 124 -19.43 -4.72 -16.68
CA TYR A 124 -18.52 -3.86 -15.93
C TYR A 124 -19.20 -2.60 -15.44
N ASP A 125 -18.81 -2.17 -14.23
CA ASP A 125 -19.29 -0.96 -13.59
C ASP A 125 -18.13 -0.20 -12.96
N PHE A 126 -18.22 1.14 -12.94
CA PHE A 126 -17.20 2.01 -12.38
C PHE A 126 -17.53 2.35 -10.93
N SER A 127 -16.58 2.07 -10.04
CA SER A 127 -16.69 2.52 -8.67
C SER A 127 -16.58 4.04 -8.59
N PRO A 128 -17.39 4.72 -7.79
CA PRO A 128 -17.24 6.14 -7.52
C PRO A 128 -15.96 6.46 -6.72
N ILE A 129 -15.37 5.45 -6.09
CA ILE A 129 -14.17 5.59 -5.28
C ILE A 129 -12.94 5.47 -6.18
N ALA A 130 -11.97 6.37 -5.96
CA ALA A 130 -10.65 6.28 -6.56
C ALA A 130 -9.59 6.07 -5.46
N VAL A 131 -8.58 5.27 -5.76
CA VAL A 131 -7.48 4.98 -4.83
C VAL A 131 -6.20 5.62 -5.35
N LYS A 132 -5.47 6.29 -4.48
CA LYS A 132 -4.15 6.84 -4.78
C LYS A 132 -3.09 6.21 -3.89
N TYR A 133 -2.12 5.55 -4.51
CA TYR A 133 -0.95 5.01 -3.82
C TYR A 133 0.17 6.04 -3.85
N THR A 134 0.61 6.45 -2.67
CA THR A 134 1.73 7.39 -2.50
C THR A 134 2.84 6.71 -1.72
N PHE A 135 4.06 6.75 -2.25
CA PHE A 135 5.23 6.22 -1.57
C PHE A 135 5.81 7.29 -0.64
N ARG A 136 5.78 7.04 0.66
CA ARG A 136 6.54 7.83 1.62
C ARG A 136 7.87 7.13 1.87
N SER A 137 8.92 7.59 1.24
CA SER A 137 10.26 7.20 1.66
C SER A 137 10.62 7.99 2.94
N ARG A 138 11.21 7.29 3.90
CA ARG A 138 11.78 7.97 5.08
C ARG A 138 12.87 8.91 4.60
N ARG A 139 12.83 10.15 5.06
CA ARG A 139 13.84 11.13 4.71
C ARG A 139 15.15 10.72 5.39
N TRP A 140 16.27 10.89 4.73
CA TRP A 140 17.59 10.49 5.23
C TRP A 140 17.93 11.12 6.59
N TYR A 141 17.45 12.31 6.83
CA TYR A 141 17.66 13.00 8.11
C TYR A 141 16.85 12.39 9.27
N ASP A 142 15.69 11.75 9.02
CA ASP A 142 14.96 11.01 10.06
C ASP A 142 15.77 9.80 10.55
N TYR A 143 16.55 9.21 9.65
CA TYR A 143 17.49 8.15 10.00
C TYR A 143 18.65 8.68 10.83
N LEU A 144 19.21 9.84 10.43
CA LEU A 144 20.31 10.49 11.13
C LEU A 144 19.92 10.93 12.55
N THR A 145 18.73 11.55 12.70
CA THR A 145 18.22 11.93 14.03
C THR A 145 17.98 10.73 14.93
N SER A 146 17.50 9.60 14.37
CA SER A 146 17.34 8.36 15.14
C SER A 146 18.67 7.83 15.65
N ILE A 147 19.74 7.88 14.85
CA ILE A 147 21.10 7.49 15.29
C ILE A 147 21.58 8.39 16.41
N PHE A 148 21.45 9.71 16.29
CA PHE A 148 21.85 10.62 17.34
C PHE A 148 21.07 10.44 18.64
N ALA A 149 19.78 10.13 18.55
CA ALA A 149 18.96 9.83 19.72
C ALA A 149 19.46 8.57 20.46
N ILE A 150 19.82 7.52 19.72
CA ILE A 150 20.37 6.29 20.30
C ILE A 150 21.72 6.58 20.98
N ILE A 151 22.63 7.28 20.31
CA ILE A 151 23.94 7.65 20.87
C ILE A 151 23.77 8.48 22.12
N GLY A 152 22.92 9.52 22.10
CA GLY A 152 22.63 10.35 23.26
C GLY A 152 22.05 9.57 24.44
N GLY A 153 21.15 8.65 24.17
CA GLY A 153 20.58 7.74 25.17
C GLY A 153 21.65 6.87 25.84
N VAL A 154 22.55 6.29 25.05
CA VAL A 154 23.69 5.48 25.59
C VAL A 154 24.59 6.31 26.45
N PHE A 155 24.98 7.51 26.02
CA PHE A 155 25.83 8.42 26.82
C PHE A 155 25.17 8.78 28.16
N THR A 156 23.86 9.03 28.16
CA THR A 156 23.12 9.33 29.37
C THR A 156 23.14 8.17 30.36
N VAL A 157 22.90 6.96 29.87
CA VAL A 157 22.91 5.74 30.72
C VAL A 157 24.31 5.50 31.31
N VAL A 158 25.36 5.59 30.48
CA VAL A 158 26.75 5.42 30.92
C VAL A 158 27.11 6.47 31.97
N GLY A 159 26.75 7.75 31.75
CA GLY A 159 27.00 8.83 32.73
C GLY A 159 26.28 8.61 34.07
N MET A 160 25.05 8.10 34.03
CA MET A 160 24.34 7.72 35.27
C MET A 160 25.02 6.58 36.00
N LEU A 161 25.46 5.54 35.30
CA LEU A 161 26.18 4.39 35.89
C LEU A 161 27.50 4.84 36.53
N GLU A 162 28.25 5.70 35.83
CA GLU A 162 29.50 6.26 36.40
C GLU A 162 29.22 7.08 37.66
N GLY A 163 28.16 7.90 37.67
CA GLY A 163 27.75 8.69 38.86
C GLY A 163 27.38 7.81 40.05
N VAL A 164 26.67 6.70 39.80
CA VAL A 164 26.30 5.72 40.82
C VAL A 164 27.56 4.98 41.34
N MET A 165 28.43 4.53 40.45
CA MET A 165 29.69 3.86 40.84
C MET A 165 30.60 4.76 41.66
N ARG A 166 30.76 6.03 41.30
CA ARG A 166 31.52 7.02 42.10
C ARG A 166 30.95 7.21 43.49
N ARG A 167 29.63 7.21 43.66
CA ARG A 167 28.97 7.30 44.98
C ARG A 167 29.22 6.05 45.83
N ILE A 168 29.19 4.89 45.24
CA ILE A 168 29.43 3.60 45.93
C ILE A 168 30.89 3.49 46.34
N THR A 169 31.85 3.87 45.48
CA THR A 169 33.28 3.80 45.78
C THR A 169 33.73 4.96 46.69
N SER A 170 33.10 6.12 46.69
CA SER A 170 33.38 7.25 47.56
C SER A 170 32.75 7.14 48.95
N GLY A 171 31.70 6.29 49.10
CA GLY A 171 31.04 6.04 50.38
C GLY A 171 31.83 5.20 51.39
N GLY A 172 33.04 4.75 51.01
CA GLY A 172 33.91 3.95 51.88
C GLY A 172 35.03 4.74 52.58
N LYS A 173 35.14 6.07 52.43
CA LYS A 173 36.12 6.92 53.13
C LYS A 173 35.46 8.16 53.72
N GLY A 174 34.73 7.96 54.79
CA GLY A 174 34.13 9.04 55.56
C GLY A 174 34.30 8.79 57.05
N GLY A 175 35.47 9.10 57.60
CA GLY A 175 35.64 9.13 59.02
C GLY A 175 36.91 9.90 59.36
N GLY A 176 36.79 11.09 59.95
CA GLY A 176 37.92 11.70 60.57
C GLY A 176 38.02 13.23 60.43
N GLY A 177 37.36 13.94 61.29
CA GLY A 177 37.78 14.97 62.12
C GLY A 177 38.52 16.21 61.56
N SER A 178 37.97 17.33 61.70
CA SER A 178 38.56 18.26 62.67
C SER A 178 37.88 19.64 62.65
N LYS A 179 37.14 19.89 63.69
CA LYS A 179 36.82 21.24 64.13
C LYS A 179 38.13 21.96 64.39
N LYS A 180 38.38 23.14 63.86
CA LYS A 180 39.25 24.12 64.41
C LYS A 180 38.58 25.49 64.39
N SER A 181 38.02 25.78 65.54
CA SER A 181 37.67 27.09 66.03
C SER A 181 38.94 27.90 66.26
N ARG A 182 38.92 29.14 65.96
CA ARG A 182 39.54 30.26 66.68
C ARG A 182 39.47 31.51 65.81
N ASN A 183 38.70 32.42 66.24
CA ASN A 183 38.80 33.42 67.33
C ASN A 183 39.58 34.62 66.85
N ASN A 184 38.89 35.72 66.85
CA ASN A 184 39.07 37.01 67.41
C ASN A 184 40.29 37.88 66.95
N ASN A 185 40.07 39.05 66.49
CA ASN A 185 40.25 40.31 67.16
C ASN A 185 40.12 41.49 66.19
N ASN A 186 39.15 42.31 66.41
CA ASN A 186 39.28 43.72 66.93
C ASN A 186 40.38 44.56 66.30
N ASN A 187 39.97 45.62 65.79
CA ASN A 187 40.24 47.05 66.12
C ASN A 187 40.29 47.87 64.83
N ASN A 188 39.33 48.68 64.69
CA ASN A 188 39.31 50.08 65.15
C ASN A 188 39.97 51.10 64.19
N ILE A 189 39.14 52.04 63.86
CA ILE A 189 39.42 53.52 63.89
C ILE A 189 39.77 54.10 62.49
N HIS A 190 38.93 54.93 62.07
CA HIS A 190 38.96 56.35 61.79
C HIS A 190 38.46 56.73 60.40
N ASN A 191 37.35 57.40 60.46
CA ASN A 191 36.89 58.49 59.61
C ASN A 191 37.91 59.65 59.68
N PRO A 192 37.95 60.73 58.93
CA PRO A 192 36.87 61.28 58.09
C PRO A 192 37.36 62.03 56.82
N MET A 193 36.34 62.48 56.08
CA MET A 193 36.23 63.71 55.25
C MET A 193 37.20 63.94 54.08
N ARG A 194 36.69 63.98 52.93
CA ARG A 194 36.17 65.14 52.16
C ARG A 194 35.43 64.60 50.95
#